data_adb38e50c511c4b7f891d75327bdc326
#
_entry.id   adb38e50c511c4b7f891d75327bdc326
#
_cell.length_a   1.000
_cell.length_b   1.000
_cell.length_c   1.000
_cell.angle_alpha   90.00
_cell.angle_beta   90.00
_cell.angle_gamma   90.00
#
_symmetry.space_group_name_H-M   'P 1'
#
loop_
_entity.id
_entity.type
_entity.pdbx_description
1 polymer ?
#
loop_
_entity_poly.entity_id
_entity_poly.type
_entity_poly.pdbx_seq_one_letter_code
_entity_poly.pdbx_strand_id
1 'polypeptide(L)'
;MADWVREADEPISSDKVTSTIPIPARVRWYWPSRDRVLSLGAALLLSLPTAVYFWFYEGHASNQLFVWSVTLAFGAWLVLAFRRVLVASVLVNSLLGIVATMSWAKQQAMDMALHAYDLMFYLRSWGTIAFLWNGFRIHILALAAALLATAIAAVLAYRYDATRVNRRSALFAILMLTLAASVAAELKAERRHTQYYWDDLHISSFYSSWAETFEMLWRGQLIEAAASAPGPLFAIPSACETSTKPPHIILIHEESIVPPGYFPTLQYDHGIDRFFVSHDGKMHRLQVETYGGASWITEFSVMTGVSTQSFGGMRQFVQSLMAGKLHDTLPEALTRCGYRNVVFYPLERNFVSYDRFYASVGLKEVFDEKDQAAPTDNERDSFYFGNALDEIARHLRKSNKPLFTYILTMATHSPYDFTYMPEVDVPGGGPGTDPEMSEYLRRLAMAKIDYDELRHELARRFPTERFLIVHYGDHHPIATRTLLGFSTQLEAEDVSLPLDSLGFTTYYAVDGVNYRPPPQPEIETLDVPFLPVVILNAARLPLSDAFRERERLLAACKGRYFTCAPRDAILAFHRRLINSGLIDAH
;
A
#
# COMPACT_ATOMS: atom_id res chain seq x y z
N MET A 1 53.81 59.80 -78.40
CA MET A 1 52.96 60.97 -78.35
C MET A 1 52.58 61.15 -76.92
N ALA A 2 53.35 61.94 -76.28
CA ALA A 2 53.14 63.38 -75.94
C ALA A 2 52.06 63.43 -74.85
N ASP A 3 52.40 63.81 -73.75
CA ASP A 3 52.75 65.01 -72.97
C ASP A 3 51.72 65.10 -71.83
N TRP A 4 52.07 65.46 -70.60
CA TRP A 4 52.59 66.55 -69.87
C TRP A 4 52.61 66.19 -68.38
N VAL A 5 53.69 66.21 -67.61
CA VAL A 5 54.51 67.20 -66.89
C VAL A 5 53.72 68.10 -65.92
N ARG A 6 54.26 68.12 -64.69
CA ARG A 6 54.29 69.11 -63.57
C ARG A 6 53.10 69.07 -62.60
N GLU A 7 53.46 69.07 -61.42
CA GLU A 7 53.89 69.87 -60.25
C GLU A 7 52.87 69.60 -59.13
N ALA A 8 53.18 69.53 -57.89
CA ALA A 8 54.08 70.18 -57.00
C ALA A 8 54.25 69.41 -55.69
N ASP A 9 55.32 69.60 -55.00
CA ASP A 9 55.68 69.22 -53.64
C ASP A 9 54.69 69.75 -52.59
N GLU A 10 54.17 68.87 -51.74
CA GLU A 10 53.78 69.22 -50.37
C GLU A 10 54.15 68.08 -49.41
N PRO A 11 54.64 68.41 -48.17
CA PRO A 11 55.23 67.42 -47.28
C PRO A 11 54.21 66.58 -46.59
N ILE A 12 54.39 65.24 -46.67
CA ILE A 12 53.57 64.25 -45.97
C ILE A 12 53.88 64.36 -44.48
N SER A 13 52.85 64.80 -43.70
CA SER A 13 52.87 64.78 -42.24
C SER A 13 52.83 63.32 -41.75
N SER A 14 53.79 62.96 -40.94
CA SER A 14 53.88 61.65 -40.27
C SER A 14 52.87 61.52 -39.15
N ASP A 15 51.59 61.21 -39.49
CA ASP A 15 50.63 60.74 -38.46
C ASP A 15 50.93 59.29 -38.15
N LYS A 16 51.42 59.07 -36.93
CA LYS A 16 51.60 57.74 -36.33
C LYS A 16 50.25 57.07 -36.18
N VAL A 17 49.93 56.13 -37.04
CA VAL A 17 48.85 55.14 -36.81
C VAL A 17 49.34 54.21 -35.70
N THR A 18 49.04 54.53 -34.44
CA THR A 18 49.11 53.63 -33.30
C THR A 18 47.92 52.73 -33.34
N SER A 19 48.03 51.56 -33.96
CA SER A 19 47.04 50.47 -33.80
C SER A 19 47.06 50.01 -32.34
N THR A 20 46.17 50.53 -31.51
CA THR A 20 45.92 49.99 -30.18
C THR A 20 45.11 48.67 -30.35
N ILE A 21 45.81 47.54 -30.34
CA ILE A 21 45.20 46.25 -30.12
C ILE A 21 44.45 46.31 -28.78
N PRO A 22 43.15 46.06 -28.69
CA PRO A 22 42.45 46.09 -27.41
C PRO A 22 43.00 44.93 -26.58
N ILE A 23 43.70 45.23 -25.49
CA ILE A 23 44.12 44.23 -24.49
C ILE A 23 42.85 43.62 -23.94
N PRO A 24 42.67 42.27 -24.02
CA PRO A 24 41.47 41.63 -23.47
C PRO A 24 41.35 41.99 -22.00
N ALA A 25 40.16 42.44 -21.61
CA ALA A 25 39.85 42.82 -20.25
C ALA A 25 40.29 41.70 -19.30
N ARG A 26 41.25 42.01 -18.42
CA ARG A 26 41.68 41.07 -17.39
C ARG A 26 40.46 40.53 -16.71
N VAL A 27 40.20 39.20 -16.81
CA VAL A 27 39.21 38.47 -16.00
C VAL A 27 39.60 38.72 -14.55
N ARG A 28 38.94 39.67 -13.92
CA ARG A 28 39.08 39.89 -12.48
C ARG A 28 38.43 38.69 -11.80
N TRP A 29 39.23 37.76 -11.33
CA TRP A 29 38.82 36.74 -10.40
C TRP A 29 38.40 37.42 -9.10
N TYR A 30 37.07 37.61 -8.91
CA TYR A 30 36.54 38.07 -7.64
C TYR A 30 36.57 36.89 -6.67
N TRP A 31 37.53 36.84 -5.79
CA TRP A 31 37.48 35.94 -4.65
C TRP A 31 36.20 36.24 -3.84
N PRO A 32 35.40 35.21 -3.48
CA PRO A 32 34.21 35.45 -2.66
C PRO A 32 34.66 36.05 -1.30
N SER A 33 33.85 36.96 -0.78
CA SER A 33 34.11 37.53 0.55
C SER A 33 34.15 36.41 1.59
N ARG A 34 34.97 36.58 2.65
CA ARG A 34 35.08 35.60 3.76
C ARG A 34 33.69 35.15 4.27
N ASP A 35 32.77 36.07 4.41
CA ASP A 35 31.42 35.79 4.89
C ASP A 35 30.59 34.92 3.91
N ARG A 36 30.78 35.09 2.59
CA ARG A 36 30.19 34.19 1.59
C ARG A 36 30.75 32.79 1.65
N VAL A 37 32.07 32.67 1.82
CA VAL A 37 32.70 31.35 1.99
C VAL A 37 32.21 30.66 3.25
N LEU A 38 32.08 31.39 4.35
CA LEU A 38 31.53 30.85 5.60
C LEU A 38 30.05 30.42 5.44
N SER A 39 29.21 31.22 4.77
CA SER A 39 27.81 30.85 4.52
C SER A 39 27.67 29.60 3.64
N LEU A 40 28.51 29.47 2.59
CA LEU A 40 28.52 28.29 1.72
C LEU A 40 29.06 27.06 2.46
N GLY A 41 30.14 27.24 3.26
CA GLY A 41 30.69 26.17 4.09
C GLY A 41 29.69 25.66 5.12
N ALA A 42 28.95 26.55 5.78
CA ALA A 42 27.89 26.21 6.71
C ALA A 42 26.73 25.45 6.00
N ALA A 43 26.35 25.89 4.80
CA ALA A 43 25.31 25.20 4.02
C ALA A 43 25.74 23.78 3.63
N LEU A 44 26.99 23.57 3.23
CA LEU A 44 27.55 22.26 2.93
C LEU A 44 27.61 21.37 4.17
N LEU A 45 28.08 21.89 5.30
CA LEU A 45 28.14 21.15 6.57
C LEU A 45 26.74 20.70 7.03
N LEU A 46 25.72 21.55 6.90
CA LEU A 46 24.34 21.22 7.22
C LEU A 46 23.76 20.13 6.29
N SER A 47 24.29 19.99 5.08
CA SER A 47 23.85 18.97 4.12
C SER A 47 24.55 17.62 4.28
N LEU A 48 25.60 17.52 5.11
CA LEU A 48 26.33 16.27 5.33
C LEU A 48 25.45 15.16 5.95
N PRO A 49 24.64 15.41 6.99
CA PRO A 49 23.75 14.37 7.52
C PRO A 49 22.79 13.82 6.46
N THR A 50 22.22 14.70 5.63
CA THR A 50 21.34 14.29 4.51
C THR A 50 22.09 13.46 3.48
N ALA A 51 23.33 13.82 3.15
CA ALA A 51 24.16 13.07 2.21
C ALA A 51 24.48 11.67 2.75
N VAL A 52 24.83 11.57 4.03
CA VAL A 52 25.08 10.29 4.70
C VAL A 52 23.80 9.45 4.72
N TYR A 53 22.68 10.06 5.06
CA TYR A 53 21.38 9.37 5.06
C TYR A 53 21.04 8.80 3.68
N PHE A 54 21.12 9.60 2.61
CA PHE A 54 20.86 9.13 1.26
C PHE A 54 21.80 8.00 0.84
N TRP A 55 23.06 8.07 1.22
CA TRP A 55 24.04 7.02 0.91
C TRP A 55 23.66 5.66 1.50
N PHE A 56 23.16 5.64 2.73
CA PHE A 56 22.86 4.39 3.44
C PHE A 56 21.43 3.89 3.22
N TYR A 57 20.46 4.77 3.00
CA TYR A 57 19.04 4.43 3.02
C TYR A 57 18.29 4.64 1.70
N GLU A 58 18.86 5.31 0.74
CA GLU A 58 18.17 5.58 -0.53
C GLU A 58 18.72 4.74 -1.70
N GLY A 59 19.28 3.57 -1.41
CA GLY A 59 19.60 2.45 -2.31
C GLY A 59 20.40 2.77 -3.58
N HIS A 60 19.98 2.23 -4.74
CA HIS A 60 20.72 2.21 -6.00
C HIS A 60 21.00 3.57 -6.66
N ALA A 61 21.94 3.58 -7.63
CA ALA A 61 22.38 4.78 -8.33
C ALA A 61 21.25 5.58 -9.00
N SER A 62 20.25 4.91 -9.58
CA SER A 62 19.08 5.58 -10.19
C SER A 62 18.23 6.31 -9.14
N ASN A 63 18.06 5.70 -7.99
CA ASN A 63 17.32 6.26 -6.87
C ASN A 63 18.09 7.41 -6.22
N GLN A 64 19.40 7.26 -6.05
CA GLN A 64 20.30 8.34 -5.62
C GLN A 64 20.21 9.55 -6.56
N LEU A 65 20.27 9.32 -7.87
CA LEU A 65 20.12 10.40 -8.87
C LEU A 65 18.76 11.10 -8.73
N PHE A 66 17.69 10.34 -8.54
CA PHE A 66 16.35 10.87 -8.38
C PHE A 66 16.23 11.73 -7.11
N VAL A 67 16.57 11.17 -5.95
CA VAL A 67 16.40 11.85 -4.67
C VAL A 67 17.26 13.11 -4.56
N TRP A 68 18.50 13.07 -5.05
CA TRP A 68 19.37 14.25 -5.11
C TRP A 68 18.84 15.33 -6.06
N SER A 69 18.39 14.93 -7.25
CA SER A 69 17.87 15.87 -8.25
C SER A 69 16.63 16.59 -7.74
N VAL A 70 15.67 15.88 -7.13
CA VAL A 70 14.46 16.48 -6.54
C VAL A 70 14.82 17.38 -5.36
N THR A 71 15.68 16.93 -4.46
CA THR A 71 16.12 17.71 -3.28
C THR A 71 16.80 19.02 -3.69
N LEU A 72 17.72 18.94 -4.63
CA LEU A 72 18.44 20.12 -5.12
C LEU A 72 17.52 21.05 -5.93
N ALA A 73 16.57 20.51 -6.70
CA ALA A 73 15.56 21.31 -7.38
C ALA A 73 14.69 22.08 -6.38
N PHE A 74 14.24 21.43 -5.31
CA PHE A 74 13.50 22.08 -4.24
C PHE A 74 14.36 23.16 -3.54
N GLY A 75 15.62 22.85 -3.26
CA GLY A 75 16.59 23.83 -2.76
C GLY A 75 16.74 25.04 -3.69
N ALA A 76 16.81 24.83 -5.00
CA ALA A 76 16.90 25.89 -5.99
C ALA A 76 15.62 26.76 -6.03
N TRP A 77 14.41 26.19 -5.82
CA TRP A 77 13.18 26.93 -5.63
C TRP A 77 13.21 27.83 -4.39
N LEU A 78 13.75 27.34 -3.28
CA LEU A 78 13.94 28.15 -2.07
C LEU A 78 14.99 29.26 -2.29
N VAL A 79 16.06 28.95 -3.03
CA VAL A 79 17.03 29.98 -3.44
C VAL A 79 16.40 31.02 -4.36
N LEU A 80 15.52 30.63 -5.27
CA LEU A 80 14.78 31.59 -6.11
C LEU A 80 13.92 32.55 -5.27
N ALA A 81 13.25 32.00 -4.23
CA ALA A 81 12.40 32.77 -3.33
C ALA A 81 13.21 33.71 -2.43
N PHE A 82 14.17 33.16 -1.68
CA PHE A 82 14.91 33.89 -0.64
C PHE A 82 16.20 34.52 -1.14
N ARG A 83 16.73 34.10 -2.29
CA ARG A 83 18.03 34.49 -2.86
C ARG A 83 19.22 34.19 -1.94
N ARG A 84 19.10 33.25 -1.00
CA ARG A 84 20.05 32.89 0.04
C ARG A 84 20.25 31.39 0.11
N VAL A 85 21.51 30.94 0.01
CA VAL A 85 21.83 29.50 -0.04
C VAL A 85 21.74 28.87 1.33
N LEU A 86 22.23 29.54 2.38
CA LEU A 86 22.20 28.99 3.75
C LEU A 86 20.77 28.81 4.25
N VAL A 87 19.88 29.79 3.96
CA VAL A 87 18.44 29.69 4.30
C VAL A 87 17.81 28.48 3.60
N ALA A 88 18.08 28.32 2.30
CA ALA A 88 17.55 27.18 1.54
C ALA A 88 18.09 25.85 2.11
N SER A 89 19.38 25.77 2.43
CA SER A 89 19.98 24.58 3.04
C SER A 89 19.35 24.24 4.39
N VAL A 90 19.16 25.21 5.28
CA VAL A 90 18.49 25.00 6.58
C VAL A 90 17.10 24.42 6.36
N LEU A 91 16.28 25.05 5.50
CA LEU A 91 14.90 24.62 5.27
C LEU A 91 14.83 23.22 4.64
N VAL A 92 15.64 22.95 3.61
CA VAL A 92 15.66 21.64 2.93
C VAL A 92 16.07 20.54 3.89
N ASN A 93 17.21 20.69 4.57
CA ASN A 93 17.73 19.62 5.42
C ASN A 93 16.86 19.39 6.66
N SER A 94 16.28 20.45 7.24
CA SER A 94 15.33 20.30 8.34
C SER A 94 14.06 19.59 7.90
N LEU A 95 13.49 19.96 6.75
CA LEU A 95 12.29 19.29 6.22
C LEU A 95 12.57 17.82 5.92
N LEU A 96 13.70 17.50 5.29
CA LEU A 96 14.09 16.12 5.01
C LEU A 96 14.30 15.31 6.30
N GLY A 97 14.94 15.90 7.31
CA GLY A 97 15.08 15.25 8.61
C GLY A 97 13.73 14.94 9.26
N ILE A 98 12.76 15.86 9.16
CA ILE A 98 11.39 15.65 9.64
C ILE A 98 10.70 14.53 8.85
N VAL A 99 10.75 14.58 7.51
CA VAL A 99 10.13 13.55 6.66
C VAL A 99 10.75 12.18 6.93
N ALA A 100 12.08 12.06 6.99
CA ALA A 100 12.76 10.82 7.29
C ALA A 100 12.36 10.24 8.66
N THR A 101 12.31 11.10 9.70
CA THR A 101 11.91 10.67 11.05
C THR A 101 10.44 10.23 11.10
N MET A 102 9.54 10.97 10.46
CA MET A 102 8.12 10.60 10.39
C MET A 102 7.92 9.31 9.58
N SER A 103 8.65 9.15 8.48
CA SER A 103 8.60 7.96 7.64
C SER A 103 9.09 6.73 8.42
N TRP A 104 10.22 6.86 9.11
CA TRP A 104 10.72 5.80 9.98
C TRP A 104 9.73 5.43 11.09
N ALA A 105 9.15 6.42 11.76
CA ALA A 105 8.15 6.17 12.81
C ALA A 105 6.90 5.45 12.28
N LYS A 106 6.42 5.83 11.08
CA LYS A 106 5.32 5.16 10.42
C LYS A 106 5.69 3.73 10.03
N GLN A 107 6.89 3.52 9.52
CA GLN A 107 7.36 2.18 9.13
C GLN A 107 7.43 1.25 10.34
N GLN A 108 7.89 1.72 11.49
CA GLN A 108 7.87 0.92 12.73
C GLN A 108 6.46 0.56 13.22
N ALA A 109 5.45 1.35 12.86
CA ALA A 109 4.07 1.13 13.30
C ALA A 109 3.22 0.37 12.28
N MET A 110 3.57 0.43 10.99
CA MET A 110 2.72 -0.03 9.89
C MET A 110 3.50 -0.71 8.76
N ASP A 111 4.81 -0.90 8.91
CA ASP A 111 5.72 -1.43 7.88
C ASP A 111 5.64 -0.69 6.54
N MET A 112 5.29 0.59 6.56
CA MET A 112 5.12 1.43 5.37
C MET A 112 5.85 2.76 5.52
N ALA A 113 6.56 3.18 4.47
CA ALA A 113 7.12 4.52 4.38
C ALA A 113 6.02 5.61 4.37
N LEU A 114 6.39 6.84 4.72
CA LEU A 114 5.49 8.00 4.66
C LEU A 114 5.20 8.37 3.20
N HIS A 115 3.93 8.56 2.86
CA HIS A 115 3.47 8.99 1.55
C HIS A 115 2.75 10.35 1.63
N ALA A 116 2.68 11.06 0.51
CA ALA A 116 1.92 12.31 0.40
C ALA A 116 0.45 12.14 0.85
N TYR A 117 -0.11 10.97 0.63
CA TYR A 117 -1.47 10.60 1.03
C TYR A 117 -1.71 10.63 2.51
N ASP A 118 -0.72 10.24 3.32
CA ASP A 118 -0.84 10.29 4.78
C ASP A 118 -1.17 11.71 5.24
N LEU A 119 -0.54 12.71 4.61
CA LEU A 119 -0.79 14.10 4.90
C LEU A 119 -2.17 14.58 4.38
N MET A 120 -2.62 14.06 3.25
CA MET A 120 -3.85 14.51 2.61
C MET A 120 -5.11 13.84 3.16
N PHE A 121 -5.06 12.56 3.49
CA PHE A 121 -6.22 11.77 3.86
C PHE A 121 -6.34 11.54 5.36
N TYR A 122 -5.27 11.13 6.03
CA TYR A 122 -5.35 10.84 7.46
C TYR A 122 -5.50 12.09 8.33
N LEU A 123 -4.89 13.21 7.96
CA LEU A 123 -5.05 14.46 8.70
C LEU A 123 -6.46 15.10 8.56
N ARG A 124 -7.31 14.60 7.69
CA ARG A 124 -8.70 15.07 7.53
C ARG A 124 -9.70 14.33 8.43
N SER A 125 -9.32 13.20 8.98
CA SER A 125 -10.16 12.39 9.86
C SER A 125 -9.91 12.76 11.33
N TRP A 126 -10.96 13.20 12.03
CA TRP A 126 -10.85 13.51 13.47
C TRP A 126 -10.52 12.26 14.29
N GLY A 127 -11.03 11.09 13.90
CA GLY A 127 -10.69 9.81 14.51
C GLY A 127 -9.20 9.49 14.41
N THR A 128 -8.61 9.68 13.22
CA THR A 128 -7.17 9.47 13.01
C THR A 128 -6.33 10.46 13.80
N ILE A 129 -6.75 11.73 13.87
CA ILE A 129 -6.04 12.74 14.71
C ILE A 129 -6.07 12.33 16.18
N ALA A 130 -7.22 11.86 16.68
CA ALA A 130 -7.35 11.38 18.05
C ALA A 130 -6.50 10.12 18.32
N PHE A 131 -6.47 9.17 17.38
CA PHE A 131 -5.60 7.99 17.43
C PHE A 131 -4.12 8.39 17.48
N LEU A 132 -3.69 9.26 16.58
CA LEU A 132 -2.31 9.77 16.56
C LEU A 132 -1.96 10.50 17.86
N TRP A 133 -2.88 11.30 18.40
CA TRP A 133 -2.65 12.00 19.66
C TRP A 133 -2.52 11.04 20.85
N ASN A 134 -3.34 10.01 20.90
CA ASN A 134 -3.32 9.05 22.01
C ASN A 134 -2.10 8.12 21.95
N GLY A 135 -1.77 7.60 20.76
CA GLY A 135 -0.67 6.66 20.59
C GLY A 135 0.70 7.33 20.40
N PHE A 136 0.75 8.51 19.76
CA PHE A 136 1.99 9.12 19.28
C PHE A 136 2.22 10.56 19.76
N ARG A 137 1.61 10.98 20.86
CA ARG A 137 1.70 12.36 21.37
C ARG A 137 3.13 12.88 21.53
N ILE A 138 4.06 12.02 21.96
CA ILE A 138 5.48 12.41 22.12
C ILE A 138 6.10 12.75 20.76
N HIS A 139 5.81 11.98 19.73
CA HIS A 139 6.28 12.23 18.36
C HIS A 139 5.67 13.51 17.78
N ILE A 140 4.39 13.79 18.08
CA ILE A 140 3.71 15.03 17.65
C ILE A 140 4.35 16.24 18.32
N LEU A 141 4.63 16.18 19.61
CA LEU A 141 5.30 17.25 20.34
C LEU A 141 6.74 17.47 19.87
N ALA A 142 7.46 16.38 19.58
CA ALA A 142 8.81 16.43 18.98
C ALA A 142 8.78 17.08 17.59
N LEU A 143 7.79 16.74 16.76
CA LEU A 143 7.58 17.38 15.45
C LEU A 143 7.31 18.87 15.59
N ALA A 144 6.43 19.29 16.49
CA ALA A 144 6.16 20.70 16.75
C ALA A 144 7.41 21.46 17.21
N ALA A 145 8.21 20.86 18.10
CA ALA A 145 9.51 21.41 18.53
C ALA A 145 10.50 21.51 17.38
N ALA A 146 10.60 20.50 16.51
CA ALA A 146 11.47 20.50 15.33
C ALA A 146 11.07 21.59 14.33
N LEU A 147 9.77 21.78 14.08
CA LEU A 147 9.27 22.86 13.22
C LEU A 147 9.57 24.25 13.81
N LEU A 148 9.42 24.45 15.10
CA LEU A 148 9.78 25.69 15.78
C LEU A 148 11.30 25.96 15.70
N ALA A 149 12.12 24.94 15.95
CA ALA A 149 13.58 25.04 15.84
C ALA A 149 14.00 25.37 14.40
N THR A 150 13.36 24.75 13.39
CA THR A 150 13.56 25.05 11.98
C THR A 150 13.24 26.52 11.65
N ALA A 151 12.12 27.03 12.15
CA ALA A 151 11.71 28.42 11.95
C ALA A 151 12.74 29.39 12.56
N ILE A 152 13.20 29.13 13.78
CA ILE A 152 14.25 29.93 14.45
C ILE A 152 15.56 29.87 13.64
N ALA A 153 15.99 28.68 13.25
CA ALA A 153 17.22 28.48 12.46
C ALA A 153 17.14 29.21 11.10
N ALA A 154 15.99 29.15 10.43
CA ALA A 154 15.77 29.86 9.16
C ALA A 154 15.82 31.38 9.33
N VAL A 155 15.28 31.95 10.40
CA VAL A 155 15.37 33.38 10.72
C VAL A 155 16.80 33.78 10.99
N LEU A 156 17.55 32.98 11.78
CA LEU A 156 18.97 33.22 12.05
C LEU A 156 19.80 33.12 10.77
N ALA A 157 19.59 32.06 9.98
CA ALA A 157 20.24 31.91 8.70
C ALA A 157 19.94 33.11 7.78
N TYR A 158 18.69 33.58 7.73
CA TYR A 158 18.34 34.75 6.93
C TYR A 158 19.08 36.02 7.36
N ARG A 159 19.35 36.20 8.65
CA ARG A 159 20.09 37.33 9.18
C ARG A 159 21.59 37.28 8.84
N TYR A 160 22.20 36.11 8.92
CA TYR A 160 23.63 35.93 8.81
C TYR A 160 24.13 35.48 7.43
N ASP A 161 23.26 35.03 6.54
CA ASP A 161 23.62 34.58 5.19
C ASP A 161 24.10 35.73 4.31
N ALA A 162 25.38 35.71 3.95
CA ALA A 162 26.00 36.69 3.05
C ALA A 162 25.82 36.34 1.55
N THR A 163 25.26 35.18 1.21
CA THR A 163 25.05 34.79 -0.19
C THR A 163 23.96 35.62 -0.84
N ARG A 164 24.14 35.90 -2.13
CA ARG A 164 23.12 36.55 -2.97
C ARG A 164 23.15 35.89 -4.33
N VAL A 165 22.17 35.04 -4.62
CA VAL A 165 22.06 34.33 -5.89
C VAL A 165 21.19 35.11 -6.87
N ASN A 166 21.62 35.15 -8.14
CA ASN A 166 20.82 35.74 -9.21
C ASN A 166 19.65 34.81 -9.52
N ARG A 167 18.46 35.39 -9.67
CA ARG A 167 17.24 34.64 -10.02
C ARG A 167 17.37 33.86 -11.32
N ARG A 168 18.08 34.39 -12.33
CA ARG A 168 18.32 33.67 -13.59
C ARG A 168 19.11 32.37 -13.37
N SER A 169 20.14 32.41 -12.53
CA SER A 169 20.93 31.23 -12.18
C SER A 169 20.08 30.21 -11.40
N ALA A 170 19.22 30.66 -10.48
CA ALA A 170 18.30 29.78 -9.75
C ALA A 170 17.29 29.12 -10.70
N LEU A 171 16.69 29.88 -11.62
CA LEU A 171 15.77 29.33 -12.64
C LEU A 171 16.46 28.32 -13.55
N PHE A 172 17.68 28.60 -13.99
CA PHE A 172 18.45 27.65 -14.79
C PHE A 172 18.73 26.35 -14.01
N ALA A 173 19.11 26.47 -12.73
CA ALA A 173 19.34 25.31 -11.86
C ALA A 173 18.03 24.47 -11.68
N ILE A 174 16.89 25.15 -11.45
CA ILE A 174 15.59 24.49 -11.37
C ILE A 174 15.32 23.69 -12.64
N LEU A 175 15.47 24.30 -13.81
CA LEU A 175 15.20 23.64 -15.09
C LEU A 175 16.06 22.40 -15.28
N MET A 176 17.39 22.52 -15.06
CA MET A 176 18.31 21.41 -15.23
C MET A 176 18.09 20.28 -14.22
N LEU A 177 17.82 20.63 -12.95
CA LEU A 177 17.59 19.64 -11.90
C LEU A 177 16.22 18.95 -12.06
N THR A 178 15.19 19.67 -12.52
CA THR A 178 13.90 19.06 -12.83
C THR A 178 14.02 18.10 -14.02
N LEU A 179 14.79 18.47 -15.04
CA LEU A 179 15.07 17.56 -16.17
C LEU A 179 15.82 16.31 -15.69
N ALA A 180 16.84 16.48 -14.84
CA ALA A 180 17.58 15.33 -14.27
C ALA A 180 16.66 14.44 -13.40
N ALA A 181 15.77 15.05 -12.60
CA ALA A 181 14.78 14.32 -11.80
C ALA A 181 13.81 13.52 -12.69
N SER A 182 13.35 14.11 -13.81
CA SER A 182 12.47 13.42 -14.77
C SER A 182 13.16 12.21 -15.40
N VAL A 183 14.41 12.38 -15.86
CA VAL A 183 15.20 11.27 -16.41
C VAL A 183 15.44 10.18 -15.36
N ALA A 184 15.79 10.57 -14.13
CA ALA A 184 15.99 9.61 -13.06
C ALA A 184 14.69 8.88 -12.66
N ALA A 185 13.54 9.57 -12.72
CA ALA A 185 12.22 8.96 -12.47
C ALA A 185 11.89 7.89 -13.52
N GLU A 186 12.17 8.13 -14.81
CA GLU A 186 11.99 7.14 -15.88
C GLU A 186 12.91 5.92 -15.69
N LEU A 187 14.19 6.14 -15.37
CA LEU A 187 15.14 5.06 -15.07
C LEU A 187 14.71 4.22 -13.85
N LYS A 188 14.04 4.85 -12.88
CA LYS A 188 13.46 4.17 -11.72
C LYS A 188 12.15 3.44 -12.09
N ALA A 189 11.35 3.97 -13.01
CA ALA A 189 10.05 3.41 -13.39
C ALA A 189 10.16 2.02 -14.02
N GLU A 190 11.23 1.73 -14.75
CA GLU A 190 11.49 0.38 -15.30
C GLU A 190 11.60 -0.69 -14.21
N ARG A 191 11.92 -0.30 -12.97
CA ARG A 191 12.05 -1.18 -11.80
C ARG A 191 10.80 -1.21 -10.90
N ARG A 192 9.77 -0.41 -11.19
CA ARG A 192 8.55 -0.23 -10.38
C ARG A 192 7.53 -1.36 -10.47
N HIS A 193 7.84 -2.50 -11.06
CA HIS A 193 6.88 -3.60 -11.18
C HIS A 193 6.60 -4.33 -9.87
N THR A 194 7.17 -3.83 -8.77
CA THR A 194 6.99 -4.42 -7.47
C THR A 194 6.24 -3.54 -6.52
N GLN A 195 5.45 -4.19 -5.79
CA GLN A 195 4.50 -3.70 -4.85
C GLN A 195 5.04 -3.93 -3.48
N TYR A 196 6.13 -3.25 -3.13
CA TYR A 196 6.60 -3.34 -1.78
C TYR A 196 5.88 -2.35 -0.92
N TYR A 197 5.24 -2.92 -0.07
CA TYR A 197 4.66 -2.43 1.10
C TYR A 197 5.73 -2.05 2.15
N TRP A 198 6.84 -2.78 2.23
CA TRP A 198 7.99 -2.52 3.13
C TRP A 198 9.21 -1.92 2.43
N ASP A 199 8.99 -1.11 1.46
CA ASP A 199 10.05 -0.33 0.82
C ASP A 199 10.69 0.61 1.87
N ASP A 200 11.96 0.37 2.21
CA ASP A 200 12.74 1.18 3.16
C ASP A 200 13.16 2.54 2.59
N LEU A 201 12.70 2.88 1.41
CA LEU A 201 13.02 4.11 0.70
C LEU A 201 12.16 5.29 1.19
N HIS A 202 12.54 5.89 2.29
CA HIS A 202 11.73 6.91 2.94
C HIS A 202 11.53 8.19 2.12
N ILE A 203 12.60 8.77 1.59
CA ILE A 203 12.53 10.07 0.91
C ILE A 203 12.11 9.90 -0.55
N SER A 204 12.65 8.93 -1.26
CA SER A 204 12.27 8.69 -2.65
C SER A 204 10.83 8.24 -2.78
N SER A 205 10.32 7.40 -1.87
CA SER A 205 8.91 7.01 -1.81
C SER A 205 8.01 8.20 -1.53
N PHE A 206 8.39 9.07 -0.58
CA PHE A 206 7.67 10.31 -0.31
C PHE A 206 7.61 11.23 -1.54
N TYR A 207 8.73 11.40 -2.26
CA TYR A 207 8.75 12.21 -3.48
C TYR A 207 7.92 11.61 -4.60
N SER A 208 8.03 10.30 -4.82
CA SER A 208 7.26 9.59 -5.85
C SER A 208 5.76 9.66 -5.58
N SER A 209 5.34 9.55 -4.32
CA SER A 209 3.94 9.59 -3.94
C SER A 209 3.25 10.94 -4.23
N TRP A 210 4.01 12.05 -4.26
CA TRP A 210 3.49 13.35 -4.73
C TRP A 210 3.18 13.34 -6.22
N ALA A 211 4.04 12.71 -7.03
CA ALA A 211 3.80 12.60 -8.48
C ALA A 211 2.55 11.74 -8.76
N GLU A 212 2.41 10.61 -8.06
CA GLU A 212 1.23 9.74 -8.15
C GLU A 212 -0.06 10.46 -7.71
N THR A 213 0.02 11.22 -6.60
CA THR A 213 -1.08 12.06 -6.12
C THR A 213 -1.50 13.07 -7.18
N PHE A 214 -0.55 13.76 -7.77
CA PHE A 214 -0.82 14.78 -8.78
C PHE A 214 -1.40 14.15 -10.05
N GLU A 215 -0.89 13.02 -10.49
CA GLU A 215 -1.40 12.27 -11.63
C GLU A 215 -2.87 11.87 -11.42
N MET A 216 -3.20 11.35 -10.24
CA MET A 216 -4.58 11.01 -9.88
C MET A 216 -5.50 12.23 -9.93
N LEU A 217 -5.09 13.34 -9.31
CA LEU A 217 -5.88 14.58 -9.32
C LEU A 217 -6.06 15.13 -10.75
N TRP A 218 -5.04 14.97 -11.60
CA TRP A 218 -5.08 15.41 -12.99
C TRP A 218 -5.98 14.51 -13.85
N ARG A 219 -5.92 13.20 -13.68
CA ARG A 219 -6.77 12.23 -14.41
C ARG A 219 -8.24 12.33 -14.00
N GLY A 220 -8.53 12.81 -12.80
CA GLY A 220 -9.89 12.94 -12.28
C GLY A 220 -10.64 11.60 -12.11
N GLN A 221 -9.90 10.46 -12.14
CA GLN A 221 -10.45 9.13 -11.95
C GLN A 221 -9.60 8.35 -10.96
N LEU A 222 -10.26 7.81 -9.93
CA LEU A 222 -9.60 7.01 -8.89
C LEU A 222 -9.32 5.58 -9.32
N ILE A 223 -10.10 5.03 -10.24
CA ILE A 223 -10.01 3.65 -10.70
C ILE A 223 -9.77 3.60 -12.21
N GLU A 224 -8.94 2.67 -12.64
CA GLU A 224 -8.70 2.40 -14.06
C GLU A 224 -9.98 1.84 -14.71
N ALA A 225 -10.44 2.47 -15.81
CA ALA A 225 -11.62 2.06 -16.52
C ALA A 225 -11.52 2.44 -18.01
N ALA A 226 -12.26 1.73 -18.86
CA ALA A 226 -12.38 2.08 -20.28
C ALA A 226 -13.01 3.47 -20.45
N ALA A 227 -12.72 4.17 -21.53
CA ALA A 227 -13.34 5.46 -21.84
C ALA A 227 -14.86 5.36 -21.97
N SER A 228 -15.35 4.27 -22.58
CA SER A 228 -16.76 3.93 -22.68
C SER A 228 -16.96 2.42 -22.58
N ALA A 229 -18.13 1.97 -22.18
CA ALA A 229 -18.51 0.58 -22.19
C ALA A 229 -19.94 0.41 -22.67
N PRO A 230 -20.18 -0.46 -23.67
CA PRO A 230 -21.54 -0.79 -24.11
C PRO A 230 -22.24 -1.69 -23.10
N GLY A 231 -23.57 -1.67 -23.12
CA GLY A 231 -24.41 -2.56 -22.33
C GLY A 231 -25.32 -1.81 -21.35
N PRO A 232 -26.30 -2.51 -20.77
CA PRO A 232 -27.23 -1.92 -19.81
C PRO A 232 -26.52 -1.55 -18.51
N LEU A 233 -27.08 -0.58 -17.79
CA LEU A 233 -26.66 -0.26 -16.43
C LEU A 233 -26.97 -1.46 -15.52
N PHE A 234 -26.14 -1.67 -14.51
CA PHE A 234 -26.38 -2.69 -13.51
C PHE A 234 -27.48 -2.24 -12.55
N ALA A 235 -28.48 -3.09 -12.36
CA ALA A 235 -29.51 -2.88 -11.37
C ALA A 235 -29.15 -3.57 -10.04
N ILE A 236 -29.42 -2.89 -8.94
CA ILE A 236 -29.36 -3.48 -7.61
C ILE A 236 -30.77 -3.95 -7.27
N PRO A 237 -31.00 -5.26 -7.08
CA PRO A 237 -32.32 -5.75 -6.68
C PRO A 237 -32.67 -5.23 -5.28
N SER A 238 -33.92 -4.87 -5.08
CA SER A 238 -34.44 -4.36 -3.80
C SER A 238 -34.51 -5.45 -2.71
N ALA A 239 -34.68 -6.71 -3.12
CA ALA A 239 -34.76 -7.87 -2.23
C ALA A 239 -34.04 -9.07 -2.86
N CYS A 240 -33.68 -10.01 -2.00
CA CYS A 240 -33.06 -11.27 -2.37
C CYS A 240 -34.11 -12.39 -2.11
N GLU A 241 -34.67 -12.96 -3.18
CA GLU A 241 -35.62 -14.07 -3.06
C GLU A 241 -34.85 -15.39 -3.01
N THR A 242 -34.88 -16.05 -1.87
CA THR A 242 -34.31 -17.39 -1.68
C THR A 242 -35.41 -18.42 -1.53
N SER A 243 -35.29 -19.55 -2.22
CA SER A 243 -36.25 -20.65 -2.13
C SER A 243 -36.20 -21.41 -0.80
N THR A 244 -35.10 -21.29 -0.07
CA THR A 244 -34.87 -21.96 1.22
C THR A 244 -34.12 -21.02 2.16
N LYS A 245 -34.23 -21.23 3.50
CA LYS A 245 -33.43 -20.50 4.48
C LYS A 245 -31.93 -20.66 4.13
N PRO A 246 -31.20 -19.59 3.87
CA PRO A 246 -29.76 -19.70 3.55
C PRO A 246 -28.95 -20.13 4.80
N PRO A 247 -27.73 -20.69 4.64
CA PRO A 247 -26.86 -21.01 5.76
C PRO A 247 -26.38 -19.74 6.46
N HIS A 248 -25.96 -19.82 7.71
CA HIS A 248 -25.08 -18.83 8.31
C HIS A 248 -23.73 -18.88 7.58
N ILE A 249 -23.07 -17.75 7.40
CA ILE A 249 -21.78 -17.67 6.72
C ILE A 249 -20.73 -17.22 7.73
N ILE A 250 -19.67 -17.99 7.87
CA ILE A 250 -18.46 -17.62 8.59
C ILE A 250 -17.38 -17.42 7.54
N LEU A 251 -16.87 -16.20 7.41
CA LEU A 251 -15.74 -15.86 6.56
C LEU A 251 -14.55 -15.58 7.47
N ILE A 252 -13.48 -16.35 7.30
CA ILE A 252 -12.26 -16.19 8.11
C ILE A 252 -11.15 -15.65 7.21
N HIS A 253 -10.62 -14.52 7.60
CA HIS A 253 -9.44 -13.90 7.05
C HIS A 253 -8.23 -14.40 7.85
N GLU A 254 -7.52 -15.35 7.28
CA GLU A 254 -6.39 -16.00 7.95
C GLU A 254 -5.14 -15.17 7.71
N GLU A 255 -4.68 -14.51 8.75
CA GLU A 255 -3.51 -13.64 8.73
C GLU A 255 -2.24 -14.41 8.36
N SER A 256 -1.53 -13.98 7.31
CA SER A 256 -0.21 -14.51 6.91
C SER A 256 -0.18 -16.03 6.67
N ILE A 257 -1.23 -16.63 6.12
CA ILE A 257 -1.30 -18.09 5.93
C ILE A 257 -1.15 -18.50 4.46
N VAL A 258 -0.18 -19.41 4.22
CA VAL A 258 0.06 -20.05 2.93
C VAL A 258 0.28 -21.56 3.11
N PRO A 259 -0.21 -22.41 2.16
CA PRO A 259 0.08 -23.85 2.21
C PRO A 259 1.57 -24.14 2.11
N PRO A 260 2.18 -24.81 3.10
CA PRO A 260 3.59 -25.20 3.04
C PRO A 260 3.93 -26.08 1.85
N GLY A 261 2.96 -26.86 1.36
CA GLY A 261 3.09 -27.72 0.18
C GLY A 261 3.35 -26.98 -1.14
N TYR A 262 3.24 -25.65 -1.17
CA TYR A 262 3.68 -24.85 -2.32
C TYR A 262 5.20 -24.77 -2.46
N PHE A 263 5.94 -25.14 -1.41
CA PHE A 263 7.40 -25.08 -1.37
C PHE A 263 8.00 -26.50 -1.30
N PRO A 264 8.41 -27.08 -2.44
CA PRO A 264 8.86 -28.48 -2.49
C PRO A 264 10.09 -28.79 -1.62
N THR A 265 10.85 -27.77 -1.25
CA THR A 265 12.07 -27.92 -0.41
C THR A 265 11.78 -27.81 1.08
N LEU A 266 10.57 -27.35 1.46
CA LEU A 266 10.21 -27.14 2.86
C LEU A 266 9.83 -28.48 3.51
N GLN A 267 10.44 -28.76 4.64
CA GLN A 267 10.10 -29.93 5.47
C GLN A 267 9.13 -29.49 6.57
N TYR A 268 7.96 -30.10 6.59
CA TYR A 268 6.90 -29.79 7.54
C TYR A 268 6.05 -31.04 7.84
N ASP A 269 5.18 -30.94 8.85
CA ASP A 269 4.21 -32.00 9.17
C ASP A 269 3.01 -31.93 8.20
N HIS A 270 2.87 -32.91 7.32
CA HIS A 270 1.77 -33.03 6.35
C HIS A 270 0.37 -33.15 6.99
N GLY A 271 0.27 -33.36 8.30
CA GLY A 271 -1.00 -33.23 9.02
C GLY A 271 -1.66 -31.85 8.87
N ILE A 272 -0.85 -30.82 8.57
CA ILE A 272 -1.32 -29.45 8.31
C ILE A 272 -2.10 -29.35 6.99
N ASP A 273 -1.79 -30.17 5.98
CA ASP A 273 -2.38 -30.05 4.63
C ASP A 273 -3.90 -30.08 4.62
N ARG A 274 -4.52 -30.77 5.58
CA ARG A 274 -5.97 -30.86 5.74
C ARG A 274 -6.64 -29.50 6.00
N PHE A 275 -5.92 -28.56 6.58
CA PHE A 275 -6.40 -27.20 6.82
C PHE A 275 -6.76 -26.46 5.53
N PHE A 276 -6.05 -26.78 4.45
CA PHE A 276 -6.18 -26.10 3.14
C PHE A 276 -7.17 -26.78 2.19
N VAL A 277 -7.74 -27.93 2.58
CA VAL A 277 -8.57 -28.75 1.71
C VAL A 277 -10.04 -28.44 1.94
N SER A 278 -10.74 -28.01 0.87
CA SER A 278 -12.17 -27.77 0.87
C SER A 278 -12.99 -29.05 1.01
N HIS A 279 -14.29 -28.93 1.25
CA HIS A 279 -15.26 -30.04 1.34
C HIS A 279 -15.28 -30.94 0.08
N ASP A 280 -14.82 -30.46 -1.09
CA ASP A 280 -14.72 -31.21 -2.34
C ASP A 280 -13.43 -32.04 -2.45
N GLY A 281 -12.59 -32.02 -1.41
CA GLY A 281 -11.33 -32.75 -1.33
C GLY A 281 -10.17 -32.09 -2.10
N LYS A 282 -10.35 -30.86 -2.57
CA LYS A 282 -9.33 -30.11 -3.33
C LYS A 282 -8.79 -28.92 -2.53
N MET A 283 -7.54 -28.60 -2.76
CA MET A 283 -6.91 -27.35 -2.34
C MET A 283 -7.06 -26.34 -3.48
N HIS A 284 -7.62 -25.17 -3.18
CA HIS A 284 -7.84 -24.10 -4.16
C HIS A 284 -6.85 -22.98 -3.97
N ARG A 285 -6.20 -22.57 -5.06
CA ARG A 285 -5.25 -21.45 -5.05
C ARG A 285 -5.98 -20.13 -5.13
N LEU A 286 -5.57 -19.18 -4.29
CA LEU A 286 -6.02 -17.78 -4.32
C LEU A 286 -4.84 -16.89 -4.67
N GLN A 287 -5.01 -16.06 -5.69
CA GLN A 287 -4.04 -15.02 -6.03
C GLN A 287 -4.43 -13.74 -5.32
N VAL A 288 -3.59 -13.29 -4.42
CA VAL A 288 -3.77 -12.07 -3.65
C VAL A 288 -2.94 -10.90 -4.21
N GLU A 289 -3.04 -9.73 -3.62
CA GLU A 289 -2.47 -8.50 -4.19
C GLU A 289 -1.34 -7.91 -3.35
N THR A 290 -0.96 -8.57 -2.28
CA THR A 290 0.11 -8.13 -1.37
C THR A 290 0.93 -9.31 -0.87
N TYR A 291 2.13 -9.02 -0.37
CA TYR A 291 3.07 -9.99 0.20
C TYR A 291 3.61 -9.46 1.53
N GLY A 292 3.64 -10.28 2.57
CA GLY A 292 4.29 -10.01 3.86
C GLY A 292 3.57 -9.00 4.76
N GLY A 293 2.39 -8.50 4.34
CA GLY A 293 1.61 -7.54 5.10
C GLY A 293 0.58 -6.80 4.27
N ALA A 294 -0.02 -5.75 4.82
CA ALA A 294 -1.11 -4.97 4.23
C ALA A 294 -2.39 -5.78 3.97
N SER A 295 -2.81 -6.56 4.95
CA SER A 295 -4.01 -7.42 4.94
C SER A 295 -5.26 -6.71 4.40
N TRP A 296 -5.37 -5.39 4.62
CA TRP A 296 -6.48 -4.56 4.11
C TRP A 296 -6.58 -4.48 2.58
N ILE A 297 -5.50 -4.77 1.84
CA ILE A 297 -5.50 -4.85 0.37
C ILE A 297 -6.32 -6.04 -0.09
N THR A 298 -6.03 -7.22 0.45
CA THR A 298 -6.78 -8.44 0.16
C THR A 298 -8.23 -8.34 0.65
N GLU A 299 -8.42 -7.81 1.86
CA GLU A 299 -9.74 -7.58 2.44
C GLU A 299 -10.61 -6.67 1.56
N PHE A 300 -10.05 -5.56 1.05
CA PHE A 300 -10.77 -4.68 0.13
C PHE A 300 -11.31 -5.46 -1.07
N SER A 301 -10.47 -6.27 -1.71
CA SER A 301 -10.85 -7.04 -2.88
C SER A 301 -11.91 -8.11 -2.55
N VAL A 302 -11.84 -8.75 -1.38
CA VAL A 302 -12.84 -9.69 -0.89
C VAL A 302 -14.17 -9.01 -0.59
N MET A 303 -14.18 -7.83 0.01
CA MET A 303 -15.43 -7.14 0.35
C MET A 303 -16.12 -6.52 -0.87
N THR A 304 -15.34 -6.03 -1.84
CA THR A 304 -15.87 -5.20 -2.94
C THR A 304 -15.96 -5.92 -4.28
N GLY A 305 -15.17 -6.98 -4.48
CA GLY A 305 -15.02 -7.65 -5.78
C GLY A 305 -14.31 -6.77 -6.81
N VAL A 306 -13.46 -5.83 -6.37
CA VAL A 306 -12.67 -4.93 -7.20
C VAL A 306 -11.20 -5.07 -6.81
N SER A 307 -10.32 -5.17 -7.81
CA SER A 307 -8.88 -5.24 -7.59
C SER A 307 -8.31 -3.92 -7.12
N THR A 308 -7.47 -3.95 -6.08
CA THR A 308 -6.71 -2.78 -5.63
C THR A 308 -5.68 -2.32 -6.68
N GLN A 309 -5.20 -3.23 -7.55
CA GLN A 309 -4.33 -2.91 -8.68
C GLN A 309 -4.93 -1.87 -9.63
N SER A 310 -6.26 -1.83 -9.72
CA SER A 310 -6.98 -0.88 -10.56
C SER A 310 -6.89 0.58 -10.07
N PHE A 311 -6.30 0.79 -8.89
CA PHE A 311 -6.09 2.12 -8.30
C PHE A 311 -4.62 2.61 -8.45
N GLY A 312 -3.78 1.86 -9.15
CA GLY A 312 -2.38 2.23 -9.37
C GLY A 312 -1.61 2.45 -8.07
N GLY A 313 -0.81 3.50 -7.98
CA GLY A 313 -0.03 3.85 -6.78
C GLY A 313 -0.87 4.11 -5.52
N MET A 314 -2.19 4.29 -5.68
CA MET A 314 -3.12 4.58 -4.57
C MET A 314 -3.67 3.34 -3.87
N ARG A 315 -3.39 2.17 -4.37
CA ARG A 315 -3.94 0.90 -3.88
C ARG A 315 -3.75 0.66 -2.37
N GLN A 316 -2.65 1.15 -1.80
CA GLN A 316 -2.38 1.01 -0.36
C GLN A 316 -3.37 1.82 0.52
N PHE A 317 -4.05 2.79 -0.07
CA PHE A 317 -4.99 3.69 0.61
C PHE A 317 -6.44 3.47 0.18
N VAL A 318 -6.73 2.38 -0.56
CA VAL A 318 -8.05 2.15 -1.18
C VAL A 318 -9.20 2.16 -0.19
N GLN A 319 -9.02 1.60 1.00
CA GLN A 319 -10.07 1.58 2.01
C GLN A 319 -10.46 3.00 2.44
N SER A 320 -9.48 3.85 2.76
CA SER A 320 -9.73 5.25 3.10
C SER A 320 -10.24 6.08 1.91
N LEU A 321 -9.70 5.81 0.73
CA LEU A 321 -10.01 6.52 -0.51
C LEU A 321 -11.43 6.24 -0.99
N MET A 322 -11.86 4.98 -0.87
CA MET A 322 -13.12 4.47 -1.40
C MET A 322 -14.22 4.33 -0.34
N ALA A 323 -13.96 4.71 0.92
CA ALA A 323 -14.98 4.70 1.96
C ALA A 323 -16.18 5.57 1.57
N GLY A 324 -17.36 4.96 1.47
CA GLY A 324 -18.61 5.60 1.06
C GLY A 324 -18.79 5.78 -0.45
N LYS A 325 -17.88 5.23 -1.27
CA LYS A 325 -17.90 5.35 -2.73
C LYS A 325 -18.18 4.03 -3.46
N LEU A 326 -18.43 2.96 -2.74
CA LEU A 326 -18.68 1.62 -3.26
C LEU A 326 -20.03 1.11 -2.85
N HIS A 327 -20.74 0.51 -3.80
CA HIS A 327 -22.05 -0.09 -3.61
C HIS A 327 -22.10 -1.48 -4.24
N ASP A 328 -23.10 -2.27 -3.83
CA ASP A 328 -23.25 -3.66 -4.22
C ASP A 328 -22.03 -4.52 -3.82
N THR A 329 -21.55 -4.27 -2.61
CA THR A 329 -20.48 -5.03 -1.96
C THR A 329 -20.97 -6.38 -1.47
N LEU A 330 -20.05 -7.29 -1.10
CA LEU A 330 -20.44 -8.60 -0.53
C LEU A 330 -21.33 -8.44 0.72
N PRO A 331 -20.99 -7.63 1.74
CA PRO A 331 -21.84 -7.47 2.91
C PRO A 331 -23.18 -6.81 2.59
N GLU A 332 -23.26 -5.89 1.64
CA GLU A 332 -24.51 -5.30 1.21
C GLU A 332 -25.41 -6.32 0.48
N ALA A 333 -24.82 -7.18 -0.36
CA ALA A 333 -25.54 -8.28 -1.00
C ALA A 333 -26.12 -9.25 0.04
N LEU A 334 -25.37 -9.58 1.06
CA LEU A 334 -25.81 -10.40 2.18
C LEU A 334 -26.92 -9.70 3.00
N THR A 335 -26.79 -8.41 3.26
CA THR A 335 -27.84 -7.62 3.94
C THR A 335 -29.15 -7.66 3.17
N ARG A 336 -29.12 -7.53 1.83
CA ARG A 336 -30.33 -7.66 0.99
C ARG A 336 -30.97 -9.04 1.08
N CYS A 337 -30.15 -10.08 1.30
CA CYS A 337 -30.62 -11.44 1.54
C CYS A 337 -31.00 -11.71 3.01
N GLY A 338 -31.15 -10.67 3.82
CA GLY A 338 -31.65 -10.74 5.19
C GLY A 338 -30.61 -11.09 6.25
N TYR A 339 -29.31 -11.14 5.89
CA TYR A 339 -28.25 -11.38 6.86
C TYR A 339 -28.08 -10.18 7.80
N ARG A 340 -27.78 -10.49 9.05
CA ARG A 340 -27.12 -9.59 9.97
C ARG A 340 -25.60 -9.79 9.79
N ASN A 341 -24.84 -8.71 9.65
CA ASN A 341 -23.40 -8.76 9.41
C ASN A 341 -22.66 -8.33 10.67
N VAL A 342 -21.72 -9.14 11.15
CA VAL A 342 -20.85 -8.84 12.30
C VAL A 342 -19.38 -9.10 11.94
N VAL A 343 -18.49 -8.33 12.53
CA VAL A 343 -17.04 -8.44 12.34
C VAL A 343 -16.36 -8.62 13.68
N PHE A 344 -15.41 -9.56 13.77
CA PHE A 344 -14.46 -9.70 14.87
C PHE A 344 -13.11 -9.22 14.36
N TYR A 345 -12.72 -8.03 14.81
CA TYR A 345 -11.51 -7.35 14.37
C TYR A 345 -10.48 -7.35 15.50
N PRO A 346 -9.22 -7.79 15.26
CA PRO A 346 -8.25 -8.01 16.33
C PRO A 346 -7.65 -6.73 16.91
N LEU A 347 -7.71 -5.61 16.20
CA LEU A 347 -7.09 -4.34 16.58
C LEU A 347 -8.15 -3.28 16.91
N GLU A 348 -7.73 -2.07 17.29
CA GLU A 348 -8.63 -0.92 17.44
C GLU A 348 -9.31 -0.57 16.11
N ARG A 349 -10.63 -0.37 16.11
CA ARG A 349 -11.44 -0.06 14.91
C ARG A 349 -11.01 1.23 14.19
N ASN A 350 -10.33 2.14 14.86
CA ASN A 350 -9.82 3.38 14.28
C ASN A 350 -8.45 3.23 13.59
N PHE A 351 -7.84 2.05 13.69
CA PHE A 351 -6.62 1.75 12.96
C PHE A 351 -6.89 1.81 11.46
N VAL A 352 -6.09 2.58 10.72
CA VAL A 352 -6.20 2.77 9.24
C VAL A 352 -7.61 3.17 8.74
N SER A 353 -8.47 3.76 9.61
CA SER A 353 -9.86 4.13 9.26
C SER A 353 -10.78 2.95 8.91
N TYR A 354 -10.56 1.78 9.46
CA TYR A 354 -11.40 0.59 9.25
C TYR A 354 -12.87 0.82 9.56
N ASP A 355 -13.19 1.54 10.63
CA ASP A 355 -14.55 1.90 11.03
C ASP A 355 -15.34 2.54 9.89
N ARG A 356 -14.73 3.46 9.16
CA ARG A 356 -15.35 4.15 8.02
C ARG A 356 -15.52 3.24 6.82
N PHE A 357 -14.49 2.44 6.51
CA PHE A 357 -14.56 1.50 5.40
C PHE A 357 -15.60 0.41 5.67
N TYR A 358 -15.55 -0.26 6.81
CA TYR A 358 -16.51 -1.30 7.17
C TYR A 358 -17.95 -0.80 7.15
N ALA A 359 -18.23 0.34 7.79
CA ALA A 359 -19.56 0.93 7.77
C ALA A 359 -20.03 1.22 6.33
N SER A 360 -19.13 1.68 5.45
CA SER A 360 -19.46 2.03 4.08
C SER A 360 -19.73 0.83 3.18
N VAL A 361 -19.13 -0.33 3.46
CA VAL A 361 -19.37 -1.57 2.70
C VAL A 361 -20.46 -2.46 3.30
N GLY A 362 -21.16 -2.01 4.36
CA GLY A 362 -22.27 -2.73 4.97
C GLY A 362 -21.92 -3.55 6.21
N LEU A 363 -20.71 -3.41 6.76
CA LEU A 363 -20.26 -4.02 8.01
C LEU A 363 -20.36 -3.01 9.15
N LYS A 364 -21.51 -2.92 9.79
CA LYS A 364 -21.81 -1.89 10.80
C LYS A 364 -21.58 -2.33 12.23
N GLU A 365 -21.58 -3.63 12.50
CA GLU A 365 -21.39 -4.19 13.84
C GLU A 365 -19.97 -4.78 13.91
N VAL A 366 -19.04 -4.02 14.48
CA VAL A 366 -17.62 -4.39 14.62
C VAL A 366 -17.32 -4.58 16.10
N PHE A 367 -16.86 -5.78 16.43
CA PHE A 367 -16.28 -6.12 17.74
C PHE A 367 -14.76 -6.00 17.61
N ASP A 368 -14.22 -4.89 18.05
CA ASP A 368 -12.78 -4.62 18.05
C ASP A 368 -12.08 -5.24 19.29
N GLU A 369 -10.79 -5.03 19.46
CA GLU A 369 -10.02 -5.57 20.57
C GLU A 369 -10.65 -5.24 21.94
N LYS A 370 -11.19 -4.02 22.10
CA LYS A 370 -11.81 -3.56 23.35
C LYS A 370 -13.17 -4.20 23.60
N ASP A 371 -14.00 -4.32 22.55
CA ASP A 371 -15.30 -4.97 22.63
C ASP A 371 -15.15 -6.47 22.92
N GLN A 372 -14.07 -7.08 22.44
CA GLN A 372 -13.73 -8.48 22.67
C GLN A 372 -13.00 -8.69 24.01
N ALA A 373 -12.62 -7.62 24.70
CA ALA A 373 -11.80 -7.65 25.92
C ALA A 373 -10.49 -8.43 25.71
N ALA A 374 -9.83 -8.23 24.55
CA ALA A 374 -8.59 -8.89 24.22
C ALA A 374 -7.48 -8.47 25.20
N PRO A 375 -6.76 -9.43 25.83
CA PRO A 375 -5.63 -9.14 26.69
C PRO A 375 -4.47 -8.47 25.98
N THR A 376 -4.26 -8.84 24.72
CA THR A 376 -3.21 -8.29 23.84
C THR A 376 -3.77 -8.05 22.43
N ASP A 377 -3.02 -7.36 21.60
CA ASP A 377 -3.34 -7.13 20.18
C ASP A 377 -3.02 -8.34 19.27
N ASN A 378 -2.48 -9.41 19.83
CA ASN A 378 -2.12 -10.63 19.12
C ASN A 378 -2.56 -11.87 19.93
N GLU A 379 -3.87 -12.12 19.94
CA GLU A 379 -4.42 -13.29 20.60
C GLU A 379 -4.44 -14.51 19.67
N ARG A 380 -4.48 -15.70 20.25
CA ARG A 380 -4.66 -16.98 19.54
C ARG A 380 -6.01 -16.99 18.81
N ASP A 381 -6.09 -17.66 17.66
CA ASP A 381 -7.29 -17.68 16.81
C ASP A 381 -8.52 -18.23 17.54
N SER A 382 -8.33 -19.22 18.44
CA SER A 382 -9.40 -19.73 19.31
C SER A 382 -10.06 -18.66 20.19
N PHE A 383 -9.39 -17.56 20.52
CA PHE A 383 -9.98 -16.44 21.25
C PHE A 383 -11.05 -15.75 20.39
N TYR A 384 -10.73 -15.41 19.14
CA TYR A 384 -11.68 -14.77 18.22
C TYR A 384 -12.81 -15.72 17.85
N PHE A 385 -12.51 -17.00 17.65
CA PHE A 385 -13.51 -18.05 17.38
C PHE A 385 -14.47 -18.23 18.56
N GLY A 386 -13.96 -18.21 19.80
CA GLY A 386 -14.78 -18.28 21.01
C GLY A 386 -15.77 -17.12 21.11
N ASN A 387 -15.29 -15.88 20.89
CA ASN A 387 -16.13 -14.69 20.87
C ASN A 387 -17.21 -14.75 19.76
N ALA A 388 -16.84 -15.22 18.58
CA ALA A 388 -17.76 -15.41 17.47
C ALA A 388 -18.83 -16.47 17.78
N LEU A 389 -18.45 -17.62 18.36
CA LEU A 389 -19.38 -18.67 18.80
C LEU A 389 -20.40 -18.17 19.84
N ASP A 390 -19.97 -17.32 20.75
CA ASP A 390 -20.83 -16.72 21.78
C ASP A 390 -21.80 -15.69 21.18
N GLU A 391 -21.35 -14.91 20.19
CA GLU A 391 -22.23 -14.01 19.45
C GLU A 391 -23.25 -14.79 18.58
N ILE A 392 -22.82 -15.86 17.91
CA ILE A 392 -23.73 -16.77 17.19
C ILE A 392 -24.79 -17.30 18.15
N ALA A 393 -24.41 -17.79 19.32
CA ALA A 393 -25.35 -18.27 20.33
C ALA A 393 -26.30 -17.17 20.82
N ARG A 394 -25.82 -15.94 20.98
CA ARG A 394 -26.63 -14.78 21.37
C ARG A 394 -27.63 -14.38 20.30
N HIS A 395 -27.19 -14.39 19.03
CA HIS A 395 -28.01 -14.09 17.88
C HIS A 395 -29.14 -15.11 17.72
N LEU A 396 -28.83 -16.40 17.74
CA LEU A 396 -29.83 -17.49 17.56
C LEU A 396 -30.91 -17.52 18.63
N ARG A 397 -30.61 -17.03 19.86
CA ARG A 397 -31.64 -16.88 20.90
C ARG A 397 -32.63 -15.76 20.60
N LYS A 398 -32.27 -14.79 19.76
CA LYS A 398 -33.07 -13.56 19.53
C LYS A 398 -33.65 -13.48 18.12
N SER A 399 -33.11 -14.22 17.17
CA SER A 399 -33.43 -14.06 15.75
C SER A 399 -33.24 -15.35 14.97
N ASN A 400 -34.11 -15.56 13.98
CA ASN A 400 -33.99 -16.62 12.99
C ASN A 400 -33.34 -16.15 11.67
N LYS A 401 -32.88 -14.89 11.61
CA LYS A 401 -32.19 -14.36 10.42
C LYS A 401 -30.86 -15.07 10.24
N PRO A 402 -30.39 -15.26 9.01
CA PRO A 402 -29.03 -15.73 8.80
C PRO A 402 -28.01 -14.70 9.30
N LEU A 403 -26.87 -15.19 9.74
CA LEU A 403 -25.78 -14.36 10.26
C LEU A 403 -24.57 -14.49 9.33
N PHE A 404 -23.97 -13.38 8.95
CA PHE A 404 -22.66 -13.30 8.37
C PHE A 404 -21.66 -12.87 9.45
N THR A 405 -20.71 -13.72 9.73
CA THR A 405 -19.65 -13.51 10.73
C THR A 405 -18.32 -13.42 10.00
N TYR A 406 -17.70 -12.26 10.00
CA TYR A 406 -16.38 -12.06 9.45
C TYR A 406 -15.37 -12.01 10.59
N ILE A 407 -14.36 -12.86 10.54
CA ILE A 407 -13.36 -13.04 11.61
C ILE A 407 -11.98 -12.82 11.00
N LEU A 408 -11.19 -11.93 11.59
CA LEU A 408 -9.77 -11.77 11.30
C LEU A 408 -8.96 -12.44 12.41
N THR A 409 -7.97 -13.23 12.02
CA THR A 409 -7.08 -13.96 12.94
C THR A 409 -5.74 -13.24 13.09
N MET A 410 -4.93 -13.64 14.09
CA MET A 410 -3.65 -12.99 14.36
C MET A 410 -2.51 -13.93 14.76
N ALA A 411 -2.79 -15.19 15.09
CA ALA A 411 -1.77 -16.09 15.67
C ALA A 411 -0.53 -16.27 14.77
N THR A 412 -0.73 -16.18 13.47
CA THR A 412 0.31 -16.33 12.45
C THR A 412 0.95 -15.02 11.98
N HIS A 413 0.61 -13.88 12.62
CA HIS A 413 1.22 -12.59 12.34
C HIS A 413 2.71 -12.55 12.75
N SER A 414 3.54 -11.87 11.93
CA SER A 414 4.94 -11.60 12.24
C SER A 414 5.10 -10.72 13.51
N PRO A 415 6.26 -10.69 14.15
CA PRO A 415 7.53 -11.35 13.83
C PRO A 415 7.60 -12.81 14.29
N TYR A 416 8.57 -13.57 13.73
CA TYR A 416 8.75 -15.00 14.04
C TYR A 416 10.08 -15.29 14.75
N ASP A 417 10.74 -14.29 15.28
CA ASP A 417 12.03 -14.36 15.97
C ASP A 417 11.91 -14.73 17.47
N PHE A 418 10.68 -15.01 17.91
CA PHE A 418 10.37 -15.48 19.26
C PHE A 418 9.28 -16.56 19.23
N THR A 419 9.24 -17.41 20.26
CA THR A 419 8.20 -18.43 20.40
C THR A 419 6.91 -17.79 20.92
N TYR A 420 5.88 -17.76 20.08
CA TYR A 420 4.56 -17.25 20.44
C TYR A 420 3.86 -18.21 21.41
N MET A 421 3.35 -17.73 22.52
CA MET A 421 2.71 -18.53 23.58
C MET A 421 3.52 -19.80 23.93
N PRO A 422 4.72 -19.67 24.50
CA PRO A 422 5.61 -20.81 24.75
C PRO A 422 5.05 -21.84 25.75
N GLU A 423 4.05 -21.46 26.55
CA GLU A 423 3.34 -22.32 27.49
C GLU A 423 2.35 -23.28 26.81
N VAL A 424 2.02 -23.05 25.54
CA VAL A 424 1.09 -23.88 24.77
C VAL A 424 1.88 -24.95 24.03
N ASP A 425 1.61 -26.22 24.36
CA ASP A 425 2.13 -27.35 23.59
C ASP A 425 1.37 -27.46 22.26
N VAL A 426 2.10 -27.31 21.17
CA VAL A 426 1.55 -27.39 19.81
C VAL A 426 2.18 -28.60 19.12
N PRO A 427 1.48 -29.71 19.01
CA PRO A 427 1.95 -30.84 18.22
C PRO A 427 1.92 -30.52 16.72
N GLY A 428 2.97 -30.88 16.01
CA GLY A 428 3.08 -30.68 14.57
C GLY A 428 3.92 -29.43 14.21
N GLY A 429 3.72 -28.91 13.02
CA GLY A 429 4.54 -27.85 12.44
C GLY A 429 5.64 -28.45 11.56
N GLY A 430 6.76 -28.77 12.15
CA GLY A 430 7.89 -29.35 11.46
C GLY A 430 9.19 -28.57 11.69
N PRO A 431 10.31 -29.03 11.10
CA PRO A 431 11.61 -28.42 11.37
C PRO A 431 11.83 -27.07 10.71
N GLY A 432 11.07 -26.76 9.64
CA GLY A 432 11.32 -25.54 8.85
C GLY A 432 12.68 -25.54 8.12
N THR A 433 13.03 -24.41 7.53
CA THR A 433 14.35 -24.17 6.91
C THR A 433 15.28 -23.36 7.80
N ASP A 434 14.71 -22.63 8.74
CA ASP A 434 15.38 -21.74 9.69
C ASP A 434 14.47 -21.53 10.92
N PRO A 435 14.94 -20.86 11.99
CA PRO A 435 14.14 -20.65 13.20
C PRO A 435 12.83 -19.89 12.97
N GLU A 436 12.80 -18.88 12.10
CA GLU A 436 11.59 -18.11 11.80
C GLU A 436 10.54 -18.98 11.10
N MET A 437 10.97 -19.79 10.13
CA MET A 437 10.10 -20.73 9.42
C MET A 437 9.60 -21.84 10.37
N SER A 438 10.42 -22.32 11.29
CA SER A 438 10.02 -23.31 12.30
C SER A 438 8.91 -22.74 13.21
N GLU A 439 9.06 -21.50 13.66
CA GLU A 439 8.05 -20.83 14.46
C GLU A 439 6.78 -20.56 13.67
N TYR A 440 6.89 -20.11 12.41
CA TYR A 440 5.74 -19.96 11.53
C TYR A 440 4.95 -21.27 11.37
N LEU A 441 5.63 -22.40 11.09
CA LEU A 441 4.98 -23.70 10.96
C LEU A 441 4.32 -24.16 12.27
N ARG A 442 4.90 -23.84 13.42
CA ARG A 442 4.29 -24.12 14.73
C ARG A 442 3.00 -23.32 14.92
N ARG A 443 3.01 -22.02 14.58
CA ARG A 443 1.81 -21.16 14.64
C ARG A 443 0.75 -21.62 13.65
N LEU A 444 1.13 -22.06 12.47
CA LEU A 444 0.23 -22.63 11.48
C LEU A 444 -0.44 -23.94 11.98
N ALA A 445 0.32 -24.79 12.67
CA ALA A 445 -0.25 -25.98 13.32
C ALA A 445 -1.24 -25.58 14.43
N MET A 446 -0.96 -24.51 15.17
CA MET A 446 -1.87 -23.94 16.17
C MET A 446 -3.16 -23.44 15.53
N ALA A 447 -3.07 -22.65 14.45
CA ALA A 447 -4.23 -22.14 13.70
C ALA A 447 -5.13 -23.28 13.19
N LYS A 448 -4.50 -24.36 12.66
CA LYS A 448 -5.23 -25.57 12.27
C LYS A 448 -5.99 -26.21 13.43
N ILE A 449 -5.36 -26.34 14.58
CA ILE A 449 -6.00 -26.92 15.79
C ILE A 449 -7.21 -26.08 16.18
N ASP A 450 -7.07 -24.76 16.19
CA ASP A 450 -8.14 -23.84 16.54
C ASP A 450 -9.29 -23.86 15.54
N TYR A 451 -9.00 -24.01 14.24
CA TYR A 451 -10.01 -24.16 13.21
C TYR A 451 -10.78 -25.49 13.35
N ASP A 452 -10.09 -26.59 13.61
CA ASP A 452 -10.75 -27.89 13.83
C ASP A 452 -11.68 -27.83 15.06
N GLU A 453 -11.27 -27.17 16.13
CA GLU A 453 -12.09 -26.95 17.32
C GLU A 453 -13.29 -26.04 17.02
N LEU A 454 -13.13 -24.96 16.25
CA LEU A 454 -14.25 -24.13 15.80
C LEU A 454 -15.32 -24.99 15.09
N ARG A 455 -14.91 -25.84 14.16
CA ARG A 455 -15.83 -26.72 13.43
C ARG A 455 -16.55 -27.72 14.36
N HIS A 456 -15.81 -28.28 15.31
CA HIS A 456 -16.35 -29.18 16.32
C HIS A 456 -17.39 -28.47 17.20
N GLU A 457 -17.06 -27.28 17.71
CA GLU A 457 -17.95 -26.48 18.55
C GLU A 457 -19.21 -26.01 17.80
N LEU A 458 -19.10 -25.65 16.54
CA LEU A 458 -20.27 -25.31 15.71
C LEU A 458 -21.22 -26.52 15.59
N ALA A 459 -20.69 -27.70 15.30
CA ALA A 459 -21.49 -28.91 15.21
C ALA A 459 -22.12 -29.31 16.56
N ARG A 460 -21.37 -29.18 17.65
CA ARG A 460 -21.80 -29.52 19.01
C ARG A 460 -22.82 -28.54 19.58
N ARG A 461 -22.55 -27.22 19.46
CA ARG A 461 -23.41 -26.17 20.07
C ARG A 461 -24.66 -25.88 19.25
N PHE A 462 -24.61 -26.08 17.91
CA PHE A 462 -25.70 -25.71 16.98
C PHE A 462 -26.04 -26.85 16.01
N PRO A 463 -26.47 -28.00 16.50
CA PRO A 463 -26.65 -29.20 15.67
C PRO A 463 -27.73 -29.10 14.60
N THR A 464 -28.64 -28.12 14.71
CA THR A 464 -29.75 -27.89 13.74
C THR A 464 -29.50 -26.75 12.79
N GLU A 465 -28.47 -25.89 13.06
CA GLU A 465 -28.15 -24.76 12.21
C GLU A 465 -27.13 -25.17 11.12
N ARG A 466 -27.24 -24.49 9.99
CA ARG A 466 -26.38 -24.74 8.82
C ARG A 466 -25.37 -23.63 8.66
N PHE A 467 -24.09 -24.00 8.60
CA PHE A 467 -22.98 -23.06 8.44
C PHE A 467 -22.21 -23.35 7.15
N LEU A 468 -22.01 -22.33 6.35
CA LEU A 468 -21.00 -22.26 5.33
C LEU A 468 -19.77 -21.58 5.96
N ILE A 469 -18.61 -22.22 5.88
CA ILE A 469 -17.35 -21.67 6.34
C ILE A 469 -16.49 -21.45 5.10
N VAL A 470 -15.99 -20.22 4.93
CA VAL A 470 -14.98 -19.90 3.92
C VAL A 470 -13.80 -19.28 4.63
N HIS A 471 -12.61 -19.82 4.42
CA HIS A 471 -11.39 -19.24 4.96
C HIS A 471 -10.34 -19.09 3.87
N TYR A 472 -9.50 -18.08 4.00
CA TYR A 472 -8.52 -17.74 2.99
C TYR A 472 -7.29 -17.07 3.60
N GLY A 473 -6.11 -17.35 3.04
CA GLY A 473 -4.89 -16.63 3.38
C GLY A 473 -4.85 -15.27 2.69
N ASP A 474 -4.56 -14.23 3.43
CA ASP A 474 -4.57 -12.85 2.95
C ASP A 474 -3.28 -12.46 2.21
N HIS A 475 -2.14 -12.98 2.63
CA HIS A 475 -0.83 -12.86 2.01
C HIS A 475 0.15 -13.91 2.55
N HIS A 476 1.34 -13.97 1.95
CA HIS A 476 2.42 -14.78 2.47
C HIS A 476 3.00 -14.19 3.76
N PRO A 477 3.42 -15.05 4.71
CA PRO A 477 4.28 -14.63 5.82
C PRO A 477 5.65 -14.19 5.30
N ILE A 478 6.26 -13.20 5.95
CA ILE A 478 7.60 -12.74 5.59
C ILE A 478 8.65 -13.86 5.73
N ALA A 479 8.39 -14.87 6.57
CA ALA A 479 9.24 -16.05 6.73
C ALA A 479 9.44 -16.85 5.42
N THR A 480 8.54 -16.72 4.42
CA THR A 480 8.70 -17.39 3.12
C THR A 480 9.70 -16.73 2.18
N ARG A 481 10.28 -15.59 2.54
CA ARG A 481 11.18 -14.82 1.67
C ARG A 481 12.35 -15.63 1.12
N THR A 482 13.01 -16.42 1.97
CA THR A 482 14.14 -17.28 1.56
C THR A 482 13.72 -18.39 0.61
N LEU A 483 12.51 -18.96 0.80
CA LEU A 483 11.93 -19.98 -0.08
C LEU A 483 11.56 -19.42 -1.46
N LEU A 484 11.29 -18.13 -1.55
CA LEU A 484 11.02 -17.40 -2.80
C LEU A 484 12.30 -16.90 -3.47
N GLY A 485 13.47 -17.16 -2.88
CA GLY A 485 14.77 -16.77 -3.44
C GLY A 485 15.22 -15.36 -3.06
N PHE A 486 14.60 -14.76 -2.02
CA PHE A 486 15.02 -13.46 -1.51
C PHE A 486 16.17 -13.62 -0.52
N SER A 487 17.10 -12.65 -0.49
CA SER A 487 18.10 -12.59 0.55
C SER A 487 17.47 -12.26 1.90
N THR A 488 18.16 -12.63 2.99
CA THR A 488 17.73 -12.29 4.36
C THR A 488 17.73 -10.79 4.64
N GLN A 489 18.53 -10.03 3.92
CA GLN A 489 18.44 -8.58 3.86
C GLN A 489 17.52 -8.25 2.69
N LEU A 490 16.39 -7.64 2.99
CA LEU A 490 15.47 -7.09 2.00
C LEU A 490 16.22 -5.99 1.23
N GLU A 491 16.90 -6.39 0.18
CA GLU A 491 17.23 -5.50 -0.91
C GLU A 491 15.91 -5.26 -1.65
N ALA A 492 15.02 -4.50 -1.00
CA ALA A 492 13.67 -4.19 -1.45
C ALA A 492 13.63 -3.66 -2.89
N GLU A 493 14.75 -3.18 -3.37
CA GLU A 493 14.89 -2.57 -4.68
C GLU A 493 15.07 -3.56 -5.83
N ASP A 494 15.58 -4.76 -5.58
CA ASP A 494 15.92 -5.72 -6.64
C ASP A 494 14.86 -6.80 -6.83
N VAL A 495 13.89 -6.88 -5.95
CA VAL A 495 12.92 -7.95 -5.99
C VAL A 495 11.63 -7.50 -6.65
N SER A 496 11.51 -7.80 -7.93
CA SER A 496 10.28 -7.64 -8.70
C SER A 496 9.54 -8.98 -8.76
N LEU A 497 8.47 -9.14 -7.96
CA LEU A 497 7.58 -10.28 -8.08
C LEU A 497 6.47 -9.97 -9.08
N PRO A 498 6.36 -10.71 -10.20
CA PRO A 498 5.17 -10.64 -11.04
C PRO A 498 3.92 -10.98 -10.22
N LEU A 499 2.80 -10.33 -10.52
CA LEU A 499 1.53 -10.57 -9.81
C LEU A 499 1.05 -12.02 -9.89
N ASP A 500 1.46 -12.77 -10.90
CA ASP A 500 1.16 -14.19 -11.07
C ASP A 500 2.20 -15.12 -10.43
N SER A 501 3.16 -14.57 -9.69
CA SER A 501 4.19 -15.36 -9.00
C SER A 501 3.63 -16.11 -7.78
N LEU A 502 4.40 -17.11 -7.34
CA LEU A 502 4.08 -17.87 -6.13
C LEU A 502 3.98 -16.97 -4.88
N GLY A 503 4.77 -15.89 -4.80
CA GLY A 503 4.75 -14.96 -3.67
C GLY A 503 3.41 -14.25 -3.43
N PHE A 504 2.53 -14.22 -4.43
CA PHE A 504 1.16 -13.70 -4.29
C PHE A 504 0.11 -14.82 -4.32
N THR A 505 0.51 -16.10 -4.23
CA THR A 505 -0.42 -17.23 -4.28
C THR A 505 -0.62 -17.81 -2.89
N THR A 506 -1.80 -17.59 -2.34
CA THR A 506 -2.28 -18.21 -1.09
C THR A 506 -3.33 -19.28 -1.40
N TYR A 507 -4.30 -19.47 -0.54
CA TYR A 507 -5.36 -20.44 -0.71
C TYR A 507 -6.72 -19.85 -0.31
N TYR A 508 -7.78 -20.50 -0.76
CA TYR A 508 -9.09 -20.43 -0.13
C TYR A 508 -9.67 -21.82 0.05
N ALA A 509 -10.44 -22.01 1.08
CA ALA A 509 -11.17 -23.26 1.31
C ALA A 509 -12.63 -22.97 1.64
N VAL A 510 -13.51 -23.88 1.21
CA VAL A 510 -14.96 -23.80 1.40
C VAL A 510 -15.45 -25.05 2.08
N ASP A 511 -15.92 -24.89 3.31
CA ASP A 511 -16.38 -25.96 4.16
C ASP A 511 -17.84 -25.76 4.61
N GLY A 512 -18.40 -26.76 5.26
CA GLY A 512 -19.71 -26.65 5.85
C GLY A 512 -19.89 -27.48 7.10
N VAL A 513 -20.67 -26.96 8.04
CA VAL A 513 -21.17 -27.71 9.20
C VAL A 513 -22.69 -27.80 9.08
N ASN A 514 -23.23 -29.01 9.06
CA ASN A 514 -24.64 -29.30 8.76
C ASN A 514 -25.12 -28.71 7.42
N TYR A 515 -24.18 -28.38 6.55
CA TYR A 515 -24.40 -27.80 5.24
C TYR A 515 -23.41 -28.37 4.23
N ARG A 516 -23.84 -28.69 3.03
CA ARG A 516 -22.99 -29.14 1.95
C ARG A 516 -22.94 -28.07 0.85
N PRO A 517 -21.86 -27.31 0.76
CA PRO A 517 -21.68 -26.34 -0.32
C PRO A 517 -21.69 -27.03 -1.70
N PRO A 518 -22.02 -26.35 -2.79
CA PRO A 518 -21.81 -26.86 -4.14
C PRO A 518 -20.30 -27.00 -4.43
N PRO A 519 -19.92 -27.85 -5.40
CA PRO A 519 -18.53 -27.92 -5.86
C PRO A 519 -18.00 -26.54 -6.28
N GLN A 520 -16.72 -26.31 -6.02
CA GLN A 520 -16.08 -25.05 -6.39
C GLN A 520 -15.77 -25.02 -7.90
N PRO A 521 -15.60 -23.84 -8.52
CA PRO A 521 -15.22 -23.72 -9.91
C PRO A 521 -13.94 -24.50 -10.22
N GLU A 522 -13.91 -25.23 -11.34
CA GLU A 522 -12.70 -25.91 -11.82
C GLU A 522 -11.76 -24.91 -12.49
N ILE A 523 -11.02 -24.16 -11.69
CA ILE A 523 -10.02 -23.19 -12.13
C ILE A 523 -8.71 -23.46 -11.40
N GLU A 524 -7.59 -23.18 -12.06
CA GLU A 524 -6.27 -23.41 -11.49
C GLU A 524 -5.97 -22.44 -10.34
N THR A 525 -6.28 -21.16 -10.55
CA THR A 525 -6.04 -20.10 -9.59
C THR A 525 -7.15 -19.05 -9.69
N LEU A 526 -7.72 -18.69 -8.55
CA LEU A 526 -8.73 -17.64 -8.41
C LEU A 526 -8.05 -16.35 -7.99
N ASP A 527 -8.21 -15.27 -8.76
CA ASP A 527 -7.81 -13.95 -8.30
C ASP A 527 -8.82 -13.42 -7.28
N VAL A 528 -8.34 -12.83 -6.20
CA VAL A 528 -9.13 -12.50 -5.01
C VAL A 528 -10.39 -11.63 -5.28
N PRO A 529 -10.47 -10.74 -6.30
CA PRO A 529 -11.71 -10.02 -6.60
C PRO A 529 -12.88 -10.90 -7.01
N PHE A 530 -12.64 -12.16 -7.36
CA PHE A 530 -13.70 -13.13 -7.68
C PHE A 530 -14.18 -13.94 -6.47
N LEU A 531 -13.48 -13.90 -5.33
CA LEU A 531 -13.86 -14.67 -4.14
C LEU A 531 -15.28 -14.35 -3.64
N PRO A 532 -15.79 -13.09 -3.68
CA PRO A 532 -17.18 -12.79 -3.30
C PRO A 532 -18.23 -13.56 -4.12
N VAL A 533 -17.98 -13.77 -5.41
CA VAL A 533 -18.88 -14.58 -6.27
C VAL A 533 -18.88 -16.03 -5.81
N VAL A 534 -17.72 -16.57 -5.48
CA VAL A 534 -17.58 -17.94 -4.94
C VAL A 534 -18.35 -18.08 -3.63
N ILE A 535 -18.25 -17.11 -2.73
CA ILE A 535 -18.97 -17.10 -1.44
C ILE A 535 -20.51 -17.10 -1.66
N LEU A 536 -20.99 -16.19 -2.51
CA LEU A 536 -22.43 -16.08 -2.79
C LEU A 536 -22.98 -17.37 -3.44
N ASN A 537 -22.25 -17.94 -4.40
CA ASN A 537 -22.61 -19.19 -5.04
C ASN A 537 -22.55 -20.38 -4.06
N ALA A 538 -21.54 -20.44 -3.21
CA ALA A 538 -21.42 -21.46 -2.17
C ALA A 538 -22.58 -21.40 -1.17
N ALA A 539 -23.09 -20.21 -0.87
CA ALA A 539 -24.27 -20.00 -0.04
C ALA A 539 -25.60 -20.19 -0.80
N ARG A 540 -25.56 -20.42 -2.12
CA ARG A 540 -26.72 -20.52 -3.04
C ARG A 540 -27.61 -19.28 -3.01
N LEU A 541 -26.98 -18.11 -2.97
CA LEU A 541 -27.66 -16.81 -2.97
C LEU A 541 -27.80 -16.28 -4.41
N PRO A 542 -28.90 -15.59 -4.74
CA PRO A 542 -29.05 -14.96 -6.04
C PRO A 542 -28.08 -13.80 -6.20
N LEU A 543 -27.49 -13.70 -7.40
CA LEU A 543 -26.54 -12.67 -7.75
C LEU A 543 -27.23 -11.41 -8.29
N SER A 544 -26.77 -10.22 -7.93
CA SER A 544 -27.11 -8.96 -8.60
C SER A 544 -26.57 -8.94 -10.05
N ASP A 545 -26.94 -7.94 -10.84
CA ASP A 545 -26.43 -7.79 -12.20
C ASP A 545 -24.90 -7.67 -12.24
N ALA A 546 -24.32 -6.89 -11.31
CA ALA A 546 -22.87 -6.72 -11.24
C ALA A 546 -22.18 -8.02 -10.79
N PHE A 547 -22.76 -8.77 -9.84
CA PHE A 547 -22.19 -10.07 -9.44
C PHE A 547 -22.34 -11.13 -10.53
N ARG A 548 -23.44 -11.14 -11.30
CA ARG A 548 -23.56 -11.99 -12.49
C ARG A 548 -22.52 -11.67 -13.56
N GLU A 549 -22.21 -10.38 -13.75
CA GLU A 549 -21.17 -10.00 -14.68
C GLU A 549 -19.78 -10.41 -14.19
N ARG A 550 -19.50 -10.29 -12.88
CA ARG A 550 -18.26 -10.83 -12.27
C ARG A 550 -18.15 -12.35 -12.47
N GLU A 551 -19.26 -13.08 -12.33
CA GLU A 551 -19.30 -14.53 -12.60
C GLU A 551 -18.97 -14.85 -14.08
N ARG A 552 -19.51 -14.08 -15.03
CA ARG A 552 -19.16 -14.20 -16.44
C ARG A 552 -17.68 -13.91 -16.71
N LEU A 553 -17.16 -12.86 -16.08
CA LEU A 553 -15.74 -12.51 -16.17
C LEU A 553 -14.85 -13.59 -15.55
N LEU A 554 -15.25 -14.14 -14.39
CA LEU A 554 -14.55 -15.27 -13.78
C LEU A 554 -14.41 -16.45 -14.77
N ALA A 555 -15.48 -16.80 -15.45
CA ALA A 555 -15.46 -17.87 -16.45
C ALA A 555 -14.64 -17.47 -17.69
N ALA A 556 -14.84 -16.27 -18.23
CA ALA A 556 -14.15 -15.78 -19.44
C ALA A 556 -12.65 -15.61 -19.22
N CYS A 557 -12.25 -15.13 -18.04
CA CYS A 557 -10.85 -14.91 -17.66
C CYS A 557 -10.22 -16.14 -16.96
N LYS A 558 -10.95 -17.26 -16.85
CA LYS A 558 -10.49 -18.49 -16.18
C LYS A 558 -9.95 -18.23 -14.76
N GLY A 559 -10.66 -17.40 -14.01
CA GLY A 559 -10.28 -17.01 -12.64
C GLY A 559 -9.26 -15.88 -12.54
N ARG A 560 -8.69 -15.41 -13.65
CA ARG A 560 -7.62 -14.40 -13.65
C ARG A 560 -8.18 -12.99 -13.87
N TYR A 561 -8.22 -12.16 -12.84
CA TYR A 561 -8.66 -10.77 -12.91
C TYR A 561 -7.53 -9.84 -13.36
N PHE A 562 -6.35 -10.00 -12.75
CA PHE A 562 -5.18 -9.15 -12.97
C PHE A 562 -4.57 -9.35 -14.35
N THR A 563 -4.50 -10.61 -14.79
CA THR A 563 -3.89 -11.03 -16.05
C THR A 563 -4.93 -11.58 -17.05
N CYS A 564 -6.19 -11.13 -16.94
CA CYS A 564 -7.25 -11.50 -17.87
C CYS A 564 -6.82 -11.16 -19.31
N ALA A 565 -6.79 -12.15 -20.19
CA ALA A 565 -6.37 -11.94 -21.57
C ALA A 565 -7.19 -10.85 -22.30
N PRO A 566 -8.55 -10.79 -22.17
CA PRO A 566 -9.31 -9.62 -22.61
C PRO A 566 -9.31 -8.52 -21.53
N ARG A 567 -8.17 -7.86 -21.27
CA ARG A 567 -8.06 -6.76 -20.29
C ARG A 567 -9.16 -5.71 -20.48
N ASP A 568 -9.52 -5.43 -21.72
CA ASP A 568 -10.61 -4.50 -22.07
C ASP A 568 -11.96 -4.89 -21.44
N ALA A 569 -12.21 -6.19 -21.22
CA ALA A 569 -13.44 -6.64 -20.56
C ALA A 569 -13.51 -6.21 -19.11
N ILE A 570 -12.38 -6.25 -18.38
CA ILE A 570 -12.29 -5.76 -17.00
C ILE A 570 -12.44 -4.24 -16.98
N LEU A 571 -11.77 -3.52 -17.88
CA LEU A 571 -11.88 -2.05 -17.96
C LEU A 571 -13.29 -1.60 -18.33
N ALA A 572 -13.96 -2.33 -19.25
CA ALA A 572 -15.36 -2.10 -19.60
C ALA A 572 -16.30 -2.38 -18.41
N PHE A 573 -16.03 -3.43 -17.65
CA PHE A 573 -16.78 -3.73 -16.43
C PHE A 573 -16.65 -2.60 -15.39
N HIS A 574 -15.43 -2.09 -15.15
CA HIS A 574 -15.23 -0.94 -14.27
C HIS A 574 -16.01 0.29 -14.75
N ARG A 575 -15.98 0.58 -16.07
CA ARG A 575 -16.76 1.69 -16.65
C ARG A 575 -18.26 1.51 -16.42
N ARG A 576 -18.78 0.29 -16.56
CA ARG A 576 -20.19 0.01 -16.29
C ARG A 576 -20.53 0.15 -14.81
N LEU A 577 -19.65 -0.25 -13.88
CA LEU A 577 -19.83 -0.01 -12.44
C LEU A 577 -19.94 1.48 -12.14
N ILE A 578 -19.06 2.31 -12.73
CA ILE A 578 -19.08 3.77 -12.59
C ILE A 578 -20.39 4.34 -13.18
N ASN A 579 -20.75 3.96 -14.41
CA ASN A 579 -21.94 4.46 -15.08
C ASN A 579 -23.24 4.09 -14.33
N SER A 580 -23.22 2.97 -13.60
CA SER A 580 -24.34 2.48 -12.79
C SER A 580 -24.39 3.11 -11.38
N GLY A 581 -23.43 3.98 -11.04
CA GLY A 581 -23.32 4.57 -9.70
C GLY A 581 -22.91 3.57 -8.61
N LEU A 582 -22.34 2.40 -9.00
CA LEU A 582 -21.85 1.40 -8.05
C LEU A 582 -20.43 1.72 -7.56
N ILE A 583 -19.71 2.54 -8.32
CA ILE A 583 -18.42 3.14 -7.93
C ILE A 583 -18.50 4.64 -8.20
N ASP A 584 -18.30 5.45 -7.15
CA ASP A 584 -18.00 6.86 -7.31
C ASP A 584 -16.49 6.99 -7.58
N ALA A 585 -16.14 7.28 -8.82
CA ALA A 585 -14.75 7.35 -9.29
C ALA A 585 -14.10 8.73 -9.14
N HIS A 586 -14.82 9.74 -8.55
CA HIS A 586 -14.39 11.12 -8.44
C HIS A 586 -13.91 11.52 -7.04
#